data_96dace0df34f900b71133d2ed44d20de
#
_entry.id   96dace0df34f900b71133d2ed44d20de
#
_cell.length_a   1.000
_cell.length_b   1.000
_cell.length_c   1.000
_cell.angle_alpha   90.00
_cell.angle_beta   90.00
_cell.angle_gamma   90.00
#
_symmetry.space_group_name_H-M   'P 1'
#
loop_
_entity.id
_entity.type
_entity.pdbx_description
1 polymer ?
#
loop_
_entity_poly.entity_id
_entity_poly.type
_entity_poly.pdbx_seq_one_letter_code
_entity_poly.pdbx_strand_id
1 'polypeptide(L)'
;MFKRKYHHNASSEDCNKLCCTKIENFSAHAGDTEIFTDVNMHIHCGQLTALIGPNGAGKSTLLKCILGQVAHSGKLHYVDAKGKHTGNPIIGYVPQYLRFDRTSPTSVMDFFAACLSKYPVWLCSMKKLRPKVLESLCRVKAGHLIDRRLGALSGGEMQRVLL
;
A
#
# COMPACT_ATOMS: atom_id res chain seq x y z
N MET A 1 -1.48 6.56 26.13
CA MET A 1 -0.11 6.29 26.58
C MET A 1 0.26 4.86 26.22
N PHE A 2 0.82 4.66 25.04
CA PHE A 2 1.18 3.33 24.53
C PHE A 2 2.70 3.19 24.56
N LYS A 3 3.25 2.70 25.68
CA LYS A 3 4.59 2.10 25.72
C LYS A 3 4.41 0.59 25.55
N ARG A 4 4.37 0.08 24.33
CA ARG A 4 4.68 -1.32 24.04
C ARG A 4 5.98 -1.35 23.26
N LYS A 5 7.06 -1.68 23.96
CA LYS A 5 8.31 -2.09 23.35
C LYS A 5 8.04 -3.37 22.56
N TYR A 6 8.01 -3.28 21.25
CA TYR A 6 8.19 -4.45 20.41
C TYR A 6 9.68 -4.73 20.33
N HIS A 7 10.16 -5.65 21.17
CA HIS A 7 11.48 -6.23 20.99
C HIS A 7 11.41 -7.21 19.82
N HIS A 8 11.77 -6.78 18.63
CA HIS A 8 12.34 -7.66 17.65
C HIS A 8 13.86 -7.56 17.83
N ASN A 9 14.46 -8.58 18.45
CA ASN A 9 15.89 -8.83 18.41
C ASN A 9 16.26 -9.32 17.00
N ALA A 10 16.22 -8.45 15.99
CA ALA A 10 17.00 -8.60 14.78
C ALA A 10 18.17 -7.62 14.96
N SER A 11 19.36 -8.16 15.16
CA SER A 11 20.58 -7.37 15.24
C SER A 11 20.74 -6.54 13.97
N SER A 12 21.27 -5.34 14.10
CA SER A 12 21.52 -4.41 13.00
C SER A 12 22.43 -4.97 11.89
N GLU A 13 22.98 -6.16 12.09
CA GLU A 13 23.87 -6.86 11.16
C GLU A 13 23.14 -7.64 10.05
N ASP A 14 21.87 -8.02 10.26
CA ASP A 14 21.09 -8.80 9.28
C ASP A 14 20.50 -7.96 8.14
N CYS A 15 20.53 -6.64 8.23
CA CYS A 15 20.03 -5.74 7.19
C CYS A 15 20.93 -5.63 5.97
N ASN A 16 22.16 -6.12 6.03
CA ASN A 16 23.16 -5.96 4.94
C ASN A 16 22.87 -6.79 3.69
N LYS A 17 21.79 -7.60 3.66
CA LYS A 17 21.48 -8.49 2.53
C LYS A 17 20.03 -8.47 2.07
N LEU A 18 19.14 -7.71 2.74
CA LEU A 18 17.72 -7.69 2.40
C LEU A 18 17.23 -6.24 2.32
N CYS A 19 16.37 -5.95 1.35
CA CYS A 19 15.71 -4.66 1.29
C CYS A 19 14.86 -4.47 2.57
N CYS A 20 14.91 -3.28 3.15
CA CYS A 20 14.16 -2.97 4.35
C CYS A 20 13.67 -1.53 4.38
N THR A 21 12.62 -1.31 5.15
CA THR A 21 12.13 0.02 5.51
C THR A 21 12.41 0.24 6.99
N LYS A 22 13.19 1.26 7.32
CA LYS A 22 13.53 1.61 8.69
C LYS A 22 12.89 2.94 9.04
N ILE A 23 12.17 2.97 10.14
CA ILE A 23 11.46 4.13 10.67
C ILE A 23 12.08 4.45 12.02
N GLU A 24 12.55 5.69 12.20
CA GLU A 24 13.24 6.13 13.41
C GLU A 24 12.63 7.44 13.93
N ASN A 25 12.27 7.44 15.21
CA ASN A 25 11.71 8.58 15.96
C ASN A 25 10.55 9.25 15.21
N PHE A 26 9.66 8.43 14.62
CA PHE A 26 8.60 8.88 13.75
C PHE A 26 7.44 9.41 14.56
N SER A 27 7.03 10.65 14.30
CA SER A 27 5.96 11.31 15.05
C SER A 27 5.08 12.11 14.09
N ALA A 28 3.79 12.18 14.38
CA ALA A 28 2.84 12.99 13.61
C ALA A 28 1.88 13.74 14.52
N HIS A 29 1.53 14.95 14.09
CA HIS A 29 0.62 15.86 14.77
C HIS A 29 -0.48 16.31 13.80
N ALA A 30 -1.65 16.61 14.33
CA ALA A 30 -2.74 17.30 13.63
C ALA A 30 -3.04 18.60 14.37
N GLY A 31 -2.49 19.71 13.88
CA GLY A 31 -2.43 20.95 14.67
C GLY A 31 -1.66 20.72 15.97
N ASP A 32 -2.27 21.09 17.08
CA ASP A 32 -1.67 20.91 18.42
C ASP A 32 -1.90 19.52 19.01
N THR A 33 -2.62 18.64 18.30
CA THR A 33 -2.90 17.30 18.81
C THR A 33 -1.86 16.31 18.32
N GLU A 34 -1.21 15.64 19.26
CA GLU A 34 -0.31 14.54 19.00
C GLU A 34 -1.10 13.29 18.60
N ILE A 35 -0.79 12.72 17.44
CA ILE A 35 -1.44 11.49 16.94
C ILE A 35 -0.64 10.28 17.39
N PHE A 36 0.66 10.30 17.19
CA PHE A 36 1.60 9.32 17.69
C PHE A 36 3.01 9.94 17.77
N THR A 37 3.83 9.43 18.68
CA THR A 37 5.22 9.89 18.89
C THR A 37 6.17 8.73 19.03
N ASP A 38 7.42 8.99 18.63
CA ASP A 38 8.57 8.11 18.81
C ASP A 38 8.34 6.66 18.35
N VAL A 39 7.68 6.52 17.19
CA VAL A 39 7.50 5.19 16.58
C VAL A 39 8.80 4.78 15.91
N ASN A 40 9.33 3.66 16.37
CA ASN A 40 10.51 3.02 15.81
C ASN A 40 10.12 1.66 15.28
N MET A 41 10.39 1.39 13.98
CA MET A 41 9.98 0.16 13.32
C MET A 41 10.97 -0.23 12.23
N HIS A 42 11.15 -1.53 12.07
CA HIS A 42 11.97 -2.10 11.02
C HIS A 42 11.17 -3.17 10.29
N ILE A 43 10.97 -2.99 8.98
CA ILE A 43 10.21 -3.89 8.12
C ILE A 43 11.16 -4.48 7.10
N HIS A 44 11.29 -5.80 7.10
CA HIS A 44 12.15 -6.51 6.17
C HIS A 44 11.38 -6.98 4.93
N CYS A 45 12.09 -7.10 3.82
CA CYS A 45 11.56 -7.67 2.60
C CYS A 45 11.06 -9.12 2.83
N GLY A 46 9.90 -9.43 2.24
CA GLY A 46 9.29 -10.75 2.37
C GLY A 46 8.57 -11.01 3.70
N GLN A 47 8.54 -10.05 4.62
CA GLN A 47 7.83 -10.17 5.88
C GLN A 47 6.45 -9.51 5.82
N LEU A 48 5.48 -10.10 6.50
CA LEU A 48 4.19 -9.50 6.77
C LEU A 48 4.24 -8.79 8.13
N THR A 49 4.08 -7.49 8.13
CA THR A 49 3.97 -6.69 9.35
C THR A 49 2.53 -6.25 9.56
N ALA A 50 1.94 -6.61 10.70
CA ALA A 50 0.58 -6.21 11.07
C ALA A 50 0.60 -5.09 12.08
N LEU A 51 -0.10 -3.99 11.78
CA LEU A 51 -0.30 -2.86 12.69
C LEU A 51 -1.63 -3.01 13.42
N ILE A 52 -1.57 -3.36 14.70
CA ILE A 52 -2.73 -3.67 15.53
C ILE A 52 -2.89 -2.59 16.61
N GLY A 53 -4.14 -2.24 16.90
CA GLY A 53 -4.47 -1.27 17.97
C GLY A 53 -5.91 -0.77 17.87
N PRO A 54 -6.41 -0.02 18.86
CA PRO A 54 -7.77 0.52 18.88
C PRO A 54 -7.99 1.54 17.76
N ASN A 55 -9.27 1.84 17.51
CA ASN A 55 -9.64 2.93 16.61
C ASN A 55 -9.14 4.28 17.18
N GLY A 56 -8.65 5.15 16.31
CA GLY A 56 -8.05 6.42 16.73
C GLY A 56 -6.57 6.35 17.14
N ALA A 57 -5.95 5.16 17.23
CA ALA A 57 -4.53 5.02 17.64
C ALA A 57 -3.50 5.48 16.58
N GLY A 58 -3.91 6.20 15.54
CA GLY A 58 -2.99 6.73 14.53
C GLY A 58 -2.52 5.73 13.46
N LYS A 59 -3.05 4.48 13.41
CA LYS A 59 -2.61 3.45 12.44
C LYS A 59 -2.65 3.92 10.99
N SER A 60 -3.79 4.45 10.58
CA SER A 60 -3.96 4.96 9.19
C SER A 60 -3.12 6.20 8.94
N THR A 61 -2.89 7.02 9.96
CA THR A 61 -2.02 8.19 9.86
C THR A 61 -0.57 7.78 9.69
N LEU A 62 -0.10 6.77 10.43
CA LEU A 62 1.24 6.22 10.27
C LEU A 62 1.47 5.72 8.84
N LEU A 63 0.52 4.97 8.27
CA LEU A 63 0.62 4.53 6.88
C LEU A 63 0.66 5.70 5.89
N LYS A 64 -0.16 6.73 6.10
CA LYS A 64 -0.16 7.95 5.26
C LYS A 64 1.15 8.73 5.38
N CYS A 65 1.77 8.76 6.57
CA CYS A 65 3.09 9.37 6.76
C CYS A 65 4.18 8.58 5.99
N ILE A 66 4.16 7.25 6.05
CA ILE A 66 5.07 6.39 5.28
C ILE A 66 4.90 6.62 3.78
N LEU A 67 3.67 6.86 3.30
CA LEU A 67 3.36 7.18 1.91
C LEU A 67 3.70 8.64 1.53
N GLY A 68 4.16 9.47 2.47
CA GLY A 68 4.44 10.88 2.23
C GLY A 68 3.18 11.75 2.03
N GLN A 69 2.00 11.27 2.39
CA GLN A 69 0.72 12.00 2.25
C GLN A 69 0.43 12.93 3.44
N VAL A 70 1.05 12.70 4.58
CA VAL A 70 0.90 13.48 5.81
C VAL A 70 2.28 13.85 6.31
N ALA A 71 2.42 15.09 6.77
CA ALA A 71 3.66 15.58 7.37
C ALA A 71 4.01 14.79 8.64
N HIS A 72 5.28 14.51 8.81
CA HIS A 72 5.82 13.79 9.95
C HIS A 72 7.19 14.35 10.34
N SER A 73 7.61 14.08 11.55
CA SER A 73 9.00 14.21 12.00
C SER A 73 9.66 12.83 12.08
N GLY A 74 10.97 12.81 12.30
CA GLY A 74 11.75 11.57 12.32
C GLY A 74 12.30 11.20 10.94
N LYS A 75 12.85 9.98 10.82
CA LYS A 75 13.53 9.51 9.61
C LYS A 75 12.87 8.26 9.06
N LEU A 76 12.72 8.25 7.74
CA LEU A 76 12.24 7.13 6.97
C LEU A 76 13.31 6.73 5.96
N HIS A 77 13.87 5.54 6.12
CA HIS A 77 14.94 5.04 5.29
C HIS A 77 14.46 3.81 4.52
N TYR A 78 14.69 3.81 3.22
CA TYR A 78 14.49 2.65 2.36
C TYR A 78 15.84 2.12 1.92
N VAL A 79 16.09 0.85 2.13
CA VAL A 79 17.33 0.17 1.77
C VAL A 79 17.00 -0.94 0.79
N ASP A 80 17.67 -0.98 -0.36
CA ASP A 80 17.52 -2.05 -1.35
C ASP A 80 18.25 -3.33 -0.95
N ALA A 81 18.06 -4.40 -1.73
CA ALA A 81 18.71 -5.69 -1.49
C ALA A 81 20.27 -5.63 -1.57
N LYS A 82 20.84 -4.51 -2.03
CA LYS A 82 22.29 -4.26 -2.08
C LYS A 82 22.78 -3.40 -0.92
N GLY A 83 21.91 -3.10 0.05
CA GLY A 83 22.25 -2.24 1.19
C GLY A 83 22.36 -0.76 0.84
N LYS A 84 21.95 -0.36 -0.37
CA LYS A 84 22.01 1.03 -0.80
C LYS A 84 20.71 1.76 -0.44
N HIS A 85 20.83 2.95 0.15
CA HIS A 85 19.68 3.80 0.39
C HIS A 85 19.01 4.20 -0.92
N THR A 86 17.70 3.91 -1.06
CA THR A 86 16.89 4.31 -2.20
C THR A 86 15.98 5.47 -1.77
N GLY A 87 16.06 6.58 -2.47
CA GLY A 87 15.25 7.77 -2.13
C GLY A 87 13.76 7.61 -2.38
N ASN A 88 13.37 6.81 -3.39
CA ASN A 88 11.97 6.69 -3.82
C ASN A 88 11.62 5.22 -4.16
N PRO A 89 11.20 4.41 -3.20
CA PRO A 89 10.72 3.07 -3.47
C PRO A 89 9.37 3.11 -4.19
N ILE A 90 9.06 2.08 -4.97
CA ILE A 90 7.73 1.87 -5.51
C ILE A 90 6.90 1.21 -4.41
N ILE A 91 5.91 1.95 -3.89
CA ILE A 91 5.02 1.47 -2.83
C ILE A 91 3.64 1.23 -3.42
N GLY A 92 3.15 -0.01 -3.35
CA GLY A 92 1.74 -0.32 -3.61
C GLY A 92 0.90 0.00 -2.37
N TYR A 93 -0.19 0.71 -2.57
CA TYR A 93 -1.12 1.03 -1.49
C TYR A 93 -2.55 0.63 -1.86
N VAL A 94 -3.17 -0.19 -1.03
CA VAL A 94 -4.59 -0.53 -1.14
C VAL A 94 -5.35 0.15 -0.01
N PRO A 95 -6.16 1.18 -0.30
CA PRO A 95 -6.92 1.90 0.71
C PRO A 95 -8.05 1.04 1.26
N GLN A 96 -8.44 1.29 2.52
CA GLN A 96 -9.54 0.60 3.19
C GLN A 96 -10.89 0.87 2.51
N TYR A 97 -11.08 2.09 2.01
CA TYR A 97 -12.29 2.51 1.31
C TYR A 97 -11.92 3.21 0.00
N LEU A 98 -12.42 2.68 -1.08
CA LEU A 98 -12.46 3.37 -2.36
C LEU A 98 -13.91 3.75 -2.66
N ARG A 99 -14.14 5.05 -2.77
CA ARG A 99 -15.43 5.58 -3.19
C ARG A 99 -15.46 5.57 -4.71
N PHE A 100 -15.94 4.48 -5.28
CA PHE A 100 -16.33 4.48 -6.69
C PHE A 100 -17.80 4.90 -6.79
N ASP A 101 -18.08 5.71 -7.78
CA ASP A 101 -19.46 5.99 -8.16
C ASP A 101 -20.09 4.69 -8.66
N ARG A 102 -21.11 4.21 -7.94
CA ARG A 102 -21.84 2.98 -8.28
C ARG A 102 -22.56 3.07 -9.61
N THR A 103 -22.82 4.28 -10.09
CA THR A 103 -23.46 4.54 -11.37
C THR A 103 -22.49 4.53 -12.53
N SER A 104 -21.19 4.60 -12.25
CA SER A 104 -20.15 4.58 -13.28
C SER A 104 -20.21 3.30 -14.13
N PRO A 105 -20.23 3.42 -15.46
CA PRO A 105 -20.23 2.27 -16.36
C PRO A 105 -18.87 1.55 -16.43
N THR A 106 -17.84 2.06 -15.75
CA THR A 106 -16.47 1.56 -15.83
C THR A 106 -16.37 0.10 -15.41
N SER A 107 -15.87 -0.76 -16.27
CA SER A 107 -15.58 -2.17 -15.95
C SER A 107 -14.24 -2.32 -15.24
N VAL A 108 -14.01 -3.48 -14.59
CA VAL A 108 -12.71 -3.85 -14.03
C VAL A 108 -11.63 -3.80 -15.12
N MET A 109 -11.93 -4.30 -16.32
CA MET A 109 -11.00 -4.27 -17.45
C MET A 109 -10.64 -2.84 -17.87
N ASP A 110 -11.63 -1.93 -17.95
CA ASP A 110 -11.40 -0.53 -18.31
C ASP A 110 -10.56 0.19 -17.26
N PHE A 111 -10.80 -0.09 -15.99
CA PHE A 111 -10.00 0.43 -14.89
C PHE A 111 -8.52 0.05 -15.02
N PHE A 112 -8.23 -1.24 -15.24
CA PHE A 112 -6.85 -1.69 -15.46
C PHE A 112 -6.26 -1.13 -16.75
N ALA A 113 -7.05 -0.99 -17.81
CA ALA A 113 -6.58 -0.36 -19.04
C ALA A 113 -6.18 1.10 -18.82
N ALA A 114 -6.94 1.86 -18.02
CA ALA A 114 -6.61 3.23 -17.67
C ALA A 114 -5.34 3.32 -16.80
N CYS A 115 -5.14 2.37 -15.87
CA CYS A 115 -3.98 2.36 -14.98
C CYS A 115 -2.68 1.89 -15.66
N LEU A 116 -2.77 0.92 -16.55
CA LEU A 116 -1.59 0.25 -17.14
C LEU A 116 -1.20 0.80 -18.52
N SER A 117 -2.10 1.50 -19.21
CA SER A 117 -1.83 2.06 -20.52
C SER A 117 -1.34 3.51 -20.43
N LYS A 118 -0.40 3.84 -21.29
CA LYS A 118 0.02 5.23 -21.54
C LYS A 118 -0.94 5.98 -22.49
N TYR A 119 -1.86 5.25 -23.12
CA TYR A 119 -2.82 5.76 -24.10
C TYR A 119 -4.23 5.74 -23.53
N PRO A 120 -5.15 6.58 -24.02
CA PRO A 120 -6.56 6.52 -23.65
C PRO A 120 -7.14 5.12 -23.86
N VAL A 121 -8.10 4.72 -23.02
CA VAL A 121 -8.66 3.34 -23.01
C VAL A 121 -9.21 2.92 -24.38
N TRP A 122 -9.84 3.85 -25.12
CA TRP A 122 -10.38 3.59 -26.47
C TRP A 122 -9.29 3.34 -27.54
N LEU A 123 -8.04 3.79 -27.31
CA LEU A 123 -6.90 3.53 -28.19
C LEU A 123 -6.07 2.33 -27.72
N CYS A 124 -6.42 1.75 -26.60
CA CYS A 124 -5.67 0.68 -25.98
C CYS A 124 -5.96 -0.67 -26.67
N SER A 125 -4.91 -1.46 -26.92
CA SER A 125 -5.09 -2.82 -27.45
C SER A 125 -5.57 -3.76 -26.36
N MET A 126 -6.89 -3.85 -26.16
CA MET A 126 -7.52 -4.73 -25.17
C MET A 126 -7.11 -6.20 -25.33
N LYS A 127 -6.90 -6.66 -26.59
CA LYS A 127 -6.46 -8.04 -26.88
C LYS A 127 -5.12 -8.39 -26.23
N LYS A 128 -4.19 -7.42 -26.16
CA LYS A 128 -2.85 -7.62 -25.55
C LYS A 128 -2.88 -7.45 -24.02
N LEU A 129 -3.74 -6.58 -23.51
CA LEU A 129 -3.79 -6.24 -22.09
C LEU A 129 -4.62 -7.26 -21.29
N ARG A 130 -5.75 -7.72 -21.84
CA ARG A 130 -6.69 -8.63 -21.18
C ARG A 130 -6.04 -9.90 -20.59
N PRO A 131 -5.15 -10.64 -21.30
CA PRO A 131 -4.52 -11.82 -20.73
C PRO A 131 -3.70 -11.51 -19.47
N LYS A 132 -2.97 -10.39 -19.47
CA LYS A 132 -2.14 -9.95 -18.32
C LYS A 132 -2.99 -9.58 -17.11
N VAL A 133 -4.07 -8.83 -17.35
CA VAL A 133 -5.03 -8.44 -16.30
C VAL A 133 -5.71 -9.70 -15.74
N LEU A 134 -6.15 -10.60 -16.61
CA LEU A 134 -6.79 -11.84 -16.21
C LEU A 134 -5.86 -12.71 -15.35
N GLU A 135 -4.60 -12.86 -15.74
CA GLU A 135 -3.60 -13.59 -14.96
C GLU A 135 -3.45 -13.00 -13.55
N SER A 136 -3.32 -11.67 -13.46
CA SER A 136 -3.20 -10.98 -12.15
C SER A 136 -4.45 -11.19 -11.29
N LEU A 137 -5.64 -11.03 -11.87
CA LEU A 137 -6.90 -11.26 -11.17
C LEU A 137 -7.08 -12.73 -10.74
N CYS A 138 -6.61 -13.68 -11.53
CA CYS A 138 -6.66 -15.11 -11.16
C CYS A 138 -5.81 -15.42 -9.93
N ARG A 139 -4.68 -14.76 -9.74
CA ARG A 139 -3.82 -14.93 -8.55
C ARG A 139 -4.57 -14.59 -7.25
N VAL A 140 -5.50 -13.64 -7.31
CA VAL A 140 -6.35 -13.23 -6.18
C VAL A 140 -7.77 -13.81 -6.23
N LYS A 141 -8.00 -14.84 -7.07
CA LYS A 141 -9.31 -15.50 -7.27
C LYS A 141 -10.42 -14.54 -7.70
N ALA A 142 -10.09 -13.52 -8.48
CA ALA A 142 -11.00 -12.48 -8.97
C ALA A 142 -11.14 -12.46 -10.50
N GLY A 143 -10.62 -13.46 -11.23
CA GLY A 143 -10.64 -13.50 -12.70
C GLY A 143 -12.04 -13.39 -13.31
N HIS A 144 -13.07 -13.93 -12.65
CA HIS A 144 -14.47 -13.86 -13.07
C HIS A 144 -15.08 -12.44 -13.00
N LEU A 145 -14.37 -11.50 -12.39
CA LEU A 145 -14.84 -10.11 -12.23
C LEU A 145 -14.37 -9.19 -13.36
N ILE A 146 -13.52 -9.65 -14.27
CA ILE A 146 -12.83 -8.81 -15.25
C ILE A 146 -13.78 -7.93 -16.08
N ASP A 147 -14.95 -8.44 -16.41
CA ASP A 147 -15.96 -7.72 -17.22
C ASP A 147 -17.07 -7.07 -16.37
N ARG A 148 -17.02 -7.23 -15.04
CA ARG A 148 -18.02 -6.62 -14.16
C ARG A 148 -17.75 -5.12 -13.97
N ARG A 149 -18.83 -4.37 -13.77
CA ARG A 149 -18.74 -2.94 -13.42
C ARG A 149 -18.16 -2.80 -12.01
N LEU A 150 -17.26 -1.84 -11.80
CA LEU A 150 -16.66 -1.57 -10.49
C LEU A 150 -17.73 -1.24 -9.44
N GLY A 151 -18.74 -0.44 -9.80
CA GLY A 151 -19.84 -0.08 -8.90
C GLY A 151 -20.73 -1.25 -8.47
N ALA A 152 -20.70 -2.38 -9.17
CA ALA A 152 -21.47 -3.58 -8.85
C ALA A 152 -20.70 -4.58 -7.99
N LEU A 153 -19.44 -4.31 -7.67
CA LEU A 153 -18.61 -5.17 -6.83
C LEU A 153 -18.95 -4.99 -5.35
N SER A 154 -18.96 -6.09 -4.61
CA SER A 154 -18.95 -6.05 -3.15
C SER A 154 -17.63 -5.49 -2.63
N GLY A 155 -17.58 -5.04 -1.37
CA GLY A 155 -16.36 -4.51 -0.76
C GLY A 155 -15.18 -5.49 -0.81
N GLY A 156 -15.42 -6.77 -0.55
CA GLY A 156 -14.38 -7.80 -0.63
C GLY A 156 -13.93 -8.12 -2.06
N GLU A 157 -14.82 -8.07 -3.04
CA GLU A 157 -14.47 -8.20 -4.46
C GLU A 157 -13.62 -7.01 -4.92
N MET A 158 -14.00 -5.80 -4.53
CA MET A 158 -13.26 -4.59 -4.81
C MET A 158 -11.83 -4.66 -4.22
N GLN A 159 -11.68 -5.09 -2.98
CA GLN A 159 -10.36 -5.26 -2.37
C GLN A 159 -9.49 -6.27 -3.12
N ARG A 160 -10.07 -7.41 -3.56
CA ARG A 160 -9.33 -8.38 -4.38
C ARG A 160 -8.91 -7.84 -5.75
N VAL A 161 -9.74 -7.01 -6.36
CA VAL A 161 -9.43 -6.35 -7.66
C VAL A 161 -8.29 -5.35 -7.52
N LEU A 162 -8.10 -4.75 -6.33
CA LEU A 162 -7.09 -3.72 -6.08
C LEU A 162 -5.76 -4.27 -5.55
N LEU A 163 -5.72 -5.53 -5.13
CA LEU A 163 -4.50 -6.25 -4.73
C LEU A 163 -3.64 -6.62 -5.94
#